data_fc9f96dc11baead321699101a4a2b697
#
_entry.id   fc9f96dc11baead321699101a4a2b697
#
_cell.length_a   1.000
_cell.length_b   1.000
_cell.length_c   1.000
_cell.angle_alpha   90.00
_cell.angle_beta   90.00
_cell.angle_gamma   90.00
#
_symmetry.space_group_name_H-M   'P 1'
#
loop_
_entity.id
_entity.type
_entity.pdbx_description
1 polymer ?
#
loop_
_entity_poly.entity_id
_entity_poly.type
_entity_poly.pdbx_seq_one_letter_code
_entity_poly.pdbx_strand_id
1 'polypeptide(L)'
;LGWFPVCPLGETTSLIEWDLTTPNGFGKINNDGGIEGRSRRVQYQIRRVGETGLVVDNYYTIAGASRDQLGWSPQVSVANGRYEMRVRRIGAEDTATNSMDTINWFGLKSLLPTPTSYAGITTLALTLTGSDTIASQTENKINVVPQRKLQIVQDGAFTTALYPTNDIAPAVRYIAHSVGYDDTQID
;
A
#
# COMPACT_ATOMS: atom_id res chain seq x y z
N LEU A 1 -9.34 -9.44 -20.16
CA LEU A 1 -8.18 -9.94 -19.41
C LEU A 1 -8.52 -11.26 -18.74
N GLY A 2 -7.50 -12.12 -18.50
CA GLY A 2 -7.64 -13.38 -17.78
C GLY A 2 -7.82 -13.20 -16.27
N TRP A 3 -7.79 -14.30 -15.54
CA TRP A 3 -7.81 -14.33 -14.09
C TRP A 3 -6.40 -14.17 -13.54
N PHE A 4 -6.24 -13.29 -12.56
CA PHE A 4 -4.97 -13.01 -11.91
C PHE A 4 -5.07 -13.29 -10.42
N PRO A 5 -4.12 -14.00 -9.81
CA PRO A 5 -4.12 -14.27 -8.39
C PRO A 5 -3.95 -12.94 -7.63
N VAL A 6 -4.75 -12.77 -6.57
CA VAL A 6 -4.74 -11.56 -5.73
C VAL A 6 -3.59 -11.58 -4.74
N CYS A 7 -3.30 -12.74 -4.15
CA CYS A 7 -2.20 -12.90 -3.20
C CYS A 7 -1.20 -13.97 -3.63
N PRO A 8 0.04 -13.92 -3.10
CA PRO A 8 1.03 -14.97 -3.28
C PRO A 8 0.52 -16.33 -2.84
N LEU A 9 1.21 -17.38 -3.26
CA LEU A 9 0.90 -18.74 -2.83
C LEU A 9 1.08 -18.88 -1.32
N GLY A 10 0.06 -19.44 -0.65
CA GLY A 10 0.05 -19.62 0.81
C GLY A 10 -0.59 -18.46 1.58
N GLU A 11 -0.75 -17.29 0.97
CA GLU A 11 -1.34 -16.12 1.63
C GLU A 11 -2.85 -16.02 1.38
N THR A 12 -3.54 -15.33 2.30
CA THR A 12 -4.97 -15.04 2.22
C THR A 12 -5.22 -13.56 2.46
N THR A 13 -6.34 -13.04 1.97
CA THR A 13 -6.74 -11.66 2.20
C THR A 13 -8.24 -11.56 2.46
N SER A 14 -8.64 -10.49 3.14
CA SER A 14 -10.03 -10.06 3.28
C SER A 14 -10.32 -8.71 2.62
N LEU A 15 -9.28 -8.04 2.07
CA LEU A 15 -9.41 -6.75 1.40
C LEU A 15 -8.57 -6.74 0.13
N ILE A 16 -9.21 -6.47 -0.99
CA ILE A 16 -8.60 -6.42 -2.32
C ILE A 16 -8.67 -4.99 -2.85
N GLU A 17 -7.55 -4.46 -3.29
CA GLU A 17 -7.45 -3.17 -3.96
C GLU A 17 -6.90 -3.37 -5.38
N TRP A 18 -7.39 -2.59 -6.32
CA TRP A 18 -6.84 -2.58 -7.68
C TRP A 18 -6.76 -1.15 -8.21
N ASP A 19 -5.74 -0.89 -9.01
CA ASP A 19 -5.47 0.43 -9.55
C ASP A 19 -5.86 0.51 -11.02
N LEU A 20 -6.63 1.52 -11.35
CA LEU A 20 -6.98 1.89 -12.71
C LEU A 20 -6.33 3.23 -13.04
N THR A 21 -5.81 3.37 -14.26
CA THR A 21 -5.24 4.64 -14.73
C THR A 21 -5.73 4.97 -16.13
N THR A 22 -5.78 6.27 -16.42
CA THR A 22 -5.96 6.80 -17.77
C THR A 22 -4.70 7.58 -18.15
N PRO A 23 -3.71 6.93 -18.78
CA PRO A 23 -2.35 7.46 -18.91
C PRO A 23 -2.27 8.75 -19.74
N ASN A 24 -3.18 8.94 -20.67
CA ASN A 24 -3.21 10.10 -21.60
C ASN A 24 -4.31 11.10 -21.27
N GLY A 25 -4.75 11.12 -20.00
CA GLY A 25 -5.91 11.90 -19.61
C GLY A 25 -7.24 11.15 -19.79
N PHE A 26 -8.35 11.85 -19.54
CA PHE A 26 -9.69 11.27 -19.66
C PHE A 26 -10.72 12.35 -20.03
N GLY A 27 -11.38 12.18 -21.16
CA GLY A 27 -12.34 13.13 -21.69
C GLY A 27 -12.33 13.22 -23.20
N LYS A 28 -12.99 14.23 -23.74
CA LYS A 28 -12.97 14.56 -25.17
C LYS A 28 -12.61 16.03 -25.35
N ILE A 29 -11.68 16.30 -26.25
CA ILE A 29 -11.24 17.66 -26.56
C ILE A 29 -12.22 18.27 -27.54
N ASN A 30 -12.79 19.42 -27.20
CA ASN A 30 -13.70 20.18 -28.03
C ASN A 30 -12.94 21.08 -29.03
N ASN A 31 -13.63 21.62 -30.01
CA ASN A 31 -13.04 22.49 -31.03
C ASN A 31 -12.50 23.81 -30.46
N ASP A 32 -12.98 24.27 -29.33
CA ASP A 32 -12.50 25.43 -28.58
C ASP A 32 -11.31 25.14 -27.68
N GLY A 33 -10.86 23.89 -27.64
CA GLY A 33 -9.78 23.43 -26.77
C GLY A 33 -10.21 23.04 -25.35
N GLY A 34 -11.49 23.18 -25.03
CA GLY A 34 -12.04 22.70 -23.74
C GLY A 34 -12.03 21.17 -23.66
N ILE A 35 -12.26 20.63 -22.46
CA ILE A 35 -12.39 19.18 -22.25
C ILE A 35 -13.81 18.88 -21.77
N GLU A 36 -14.51 18.06 -22.53
CA GLU A 36 -15.76 17.45 -22.12
C GLU A 36 -15.49 16.25 -21.22
N GLY A 37 -16.14 16.21 -20.04
CA GLY A 37 -16.00 15.12 -19.09
C GLY A 37 -16.57 13.81 -19.65
N ARG A 38 -15.96 12.71 -19.24
CA ARG A 38 -16.34 11.38 -19.64
C ARG A 38 -16.53 10.46 -18.45
N SER A 39 -17.36 9.45 -18.61
CA SER A 39 -17.56 8.37 -17.64
C SER A 39 -17.49 7.02 -18.33
N ARG A 40 -16.89 6.04 -17.68
CA ARG A 40 -16.81 4.66 -18.14
C ARG A 40 -17.01 3.68 -16.99
N ARG A 41 -17.65 2.57 -17.30
CA ARG A 41 -17.82 1.46 -16.35
C ARG A 41 -16.78 0.39 -16.63
N VAL A 42 -16.21 -0.10 -15.55
CA VAL A 42 -15.27 -1.22 -15.54
C VAL A 42 -15.90 -2.32 -14.68
N GLN A 43 -16.15 -3.48 -15.26
CA GLN A 43 -16.60 -4.66 -14.53
C GLN A 43 -15.41 -5.30 -13.85
N TYR A 44 -15.55 -5.67 -12.58
CA TYR A 44 -14.62 -6.50 -11.88
C TYR A 44 -15.32 -7.75 -11.34
N GLN A 45 -14.64 -8.86 -11.45
CA GLN A 45 -15.13 -10.16 -11.00
C GLN A 45 -14.06 -10.81 -10.14
N ILE A 46 -14.50 -11.40 -9.03
CA ILE A 46 -13.64 -12.07 -8.05
C ILE A 46 -14.22 -13.46 -7.79
N ARG A 47 -13.36 -14.45 -7.76
CA ARG A 47 -13.70 -15.83 -7.38
C ARG A 47 -12.62 -16.40 -6.47
N ARG A 48 -12.94 -17.47 -5.75
CA ARG A 48 -11.92 -18.24 -5.04
C ARG A 48 -11.01 -18.97 -6.02
N VAL A 49 -9.74 -19.08 -5.68
CA VAL A 49 -8.77 -19.84 -6.50
C VAL A 49 -9.24 -21.29 -6.62
N GLY A 50 -9.32 -21.79 -7.87
CA GLY A 50 -9.76 -23.15 -8.17
C GLY A 50 -11.28 -23.34 -8.25
N GLU A 51 -12.07 -22.30 -7.96
CA GLU A 51 -13.53 -22.36 -8.06
C GLU A 51 -14.03 -21.64 -9.33
N THR A 52 -15.21 -22.03 -9.82
CA THR A 52 -15.86 -21.38 -10.97
C THR A 52 -16.87 -20.31 -10.56
N GLY A 53 -17.40 -20.41 -9.33
CA GLY A 53 -18.40 -19.49 -8.79
C GLY A 53 -17.81 -18.12 -8.49
N LEU A 54 -18.54 -17.06 -8.87
CA LEU A 54 -18.14 -15.69 -8.55
C LEU A 54 -18.54 -15.34 -7.11
N VAL A 55 -17.60 -14.80 -6.36
CA VAL A 55 -17.83 -14.19 -5.05
C VAL A 55 -18.29 -12.75 -5.20
N VAL A 56 -17.73 -12.05 -6.21
CA VAL A 56 -18.11 -10.68 -6.57
C VAL A 56 -18.25 -10.59 -8.08
N ASP A 57 -19.32 -9.96 -8.54
CA ASP A 57 -19.51 -9.50 -9.92
C ASP A 57 -20.15 -8.11 -9.84
N ASN A 58 -19.35 -7.08 -10.05
CA ASN A 58 -19.82 -5.72 -9.88
C ASN A 58 -19.09 -4.76 -10.84
N TYR A 59 -19.46 -3.49 -10.79
CA TYR A 59 -18.94 -2.44 -11.66
C TYR A 59 -18.36 -1.31 -10.82
N TYR A 60 -17.26 -0.77 -11.30
CA TYR A 60 -16.71 0.49 -10.84
C TYR A 60 -16.83 1.54 -11.95
N THR A 61 -17.28 2.74 -11.61
CA THR A 61 -17.42 3.84 -12.57
C THR A 61 -16.29 4.84 -12.36
N ILE A 62 -15.49 5.02 -13.40
CA ILE A 62 -14.50 6.10 -13.46
C ILE A 62 -15.12 7.28 -14.21
N ALA A 63 -14.82 8.50 -13.76
CA ALA A 63 -15.28 9.72 -14.40
C ALA A 63 -14.23 10.82 -14.25
N GLY A 64 -14.13 11.70 -15.24
CA GLY A 64 -13.18 12.80 -15.20
C GLY A 64 -13.20 13.64 -16.47
N ALA A 65 -12.48 14.75 -16.40
CA ALA A 65 -12.20 15.68 -17.48
C ALA A 65 -10.78 16.24 -17.28
N SER A 66 -9.77 15.59 -17.83
CA SER A 66 -8.37 15.99 -17.63
C SER A 66 -7.52 15.59 -18.82
N ARG A 67 -6.51 16.41 -19.13
CA ARG A 67 -5.43 16.06 -20.07
C ARG A 67 -4.30 15.29 -19.36
N ASP A 68 -4.23 15.43 -18.04
CA ASP A 68 -3.25 14.74 -17.24
C ASP A 68 -3.76 13.35 -16.85
N GLN A 69 -2.84 12.47 -16.55
CA GLN A 69 -3.14 11.14 -16.04
C GLN A 69 -4.05 11.21 -14.82
N LEU A 70 -5.09 10.41 -14.82
CA LEU A 70 -5.93 10.17 -13.65
C LEU A 70 -5.74 8.73 -13.16
N GLY A 71 -5.94 8.53 -11.86
CA GLY A 71 -5.86 7.23 -11.19
C GLY A 71 -7.01 7.01 -10.20
N TRP A 72 -7.40 5.76 -10.06
CA TRP A 72 -8.42 5.30 -9.08
C TRP A 72 -7.93 4.01 -8.45
N SER A 73 -8.11 3.90 -7.13
CA SER A 73 -7.75 2.71 -6.34
C SER A 73 -8.98 2.19 -5.58
N PRO A 74 -9.94 1.59 -6.28
CA PRO A 74 -11.10 0.99 -5.61
C PRO A 74 -10.70 -0.20 -4.75
N GLN A 75 -11.48 -0.42 -3.69
CA GLN A 75 -11.31 -1.52 -2.75
C GLN A 75 -12.59 -2.34 -2.64
N VAL A 76 -12.45 -3.62 -2.31
CA VAL A 76 -13.56 -4.51 -1.99
C VAL A 76 -13.20 -5.45 -0.85
N SER A 77 -14.08 -5.52 0.14
CA SER A 77 -13.97 -6.48 1.24
C SER A 77 -14.58 -7.81 0.83
N VAL A 78 -13.90 -8.90 1.19
CA VAL A 78 -14.33 -10.28 0.97
C VAL A 78 -14.11 -11.10 2.25
N ALA A 79 -14.70 -12.28 2.36
CA ALA A 79 -14.36 -13.20 3.45
C ALA A 79 -12.88 -13.60 3.32
N ASN A 80 -12.18 -13.81 4.45
CA ASN A 80 -10.77 -14.20 4.38
C ASN A 80 -10.57 -15.45 3.50
N GLY A 81 -9.64 -15.37 2.53
CA GLY A 81 -9.41 -16.45 1.58
C GLY A 81 -8.41 -16.10 0.48
N ARG A 82 -8.22 -17.08 -0.41
CA ARG A 82 -7.41 -16.89 -1.63
C ARG A 82 -8.32 -16.63 -2.81
N TYR A 83 -8.02 -15.58 -3.54
CA TYR A 83 -8.85 -15.10 -4.64
C TYR A 83 -8.05 -14.90 -5.91
N GLU A 84 -8.75 -14.94 -7.02
CA GLU A 84 -8.32 -14.43 -8.32
C GLU A 84 -9.36 -13.44 -8.84
N MET A 85 -8.86 -12.42 -9.52
CA MET A 85 -9.64 -11.30 -10.01
C MET A 85 -9.43 -11.12 -11.50
N ARG A 86 -10.46 -10.66 -12.18
CA ARG A 86 -10.35 -10.13 -13.54
C ARG A 86 -11.12 -8.84 -13.69
N VAL A 87 -10.67 -8.04 -14.63
CA VAL A 87 -11.25 -6.73 -14.93
C VAL A 87 -11.56 -6.63 -16.41
N ARG A 88 -12.69 -6.01 -16.73
CA ARG A 88 -13.14 -5.79 -18.11
C ARG A 88 -13.76 -4.41 -18.26
N ARG A 89 -13.30 -3.65 -19.23
CA ARG A 89 -13.98 -2.43 -19.66
C ARG A 89 -15.37 -2.78 -20.24
N ILE A 90 -16.36 -1.96 -19.94
CA ILE A 90 -17.69 -2.04 -20.55
C ILE A 90 -17.79 -1.00 -21.67
N GLY A 91 -18.16 -1.48 -22.84
CA GLY A 91 -18.20 -0.71 -24.09
C GLY A 91 -16.84 -0.61 -24.81
N ALA A 92 -16.89 -0.24 -26.05
CA ALA A 92 -15.70 -0.04 -26.88
C ALA A 92 -14.93 1.22 -26.44
N GLU A 93 -13.64 1.21 -26.69
CA GLU A 93 -12.80 2.41 -26.57
C GLU A 93 -13.16 3.40 -27.71
N ASP A 94 -13.26 4.67 -27.38
CA ASP A 94 -13.42 5.72 -28.37
C ASP A 94 -12.04 6.12 -28.88
N THR A 95 -11.73 5.70 -30.09
CA THR A 95 -10.43 5.92 -30.74
C THR A 95 -10.38 7.17 -31.60
N ALA A 96 -11.36 8.07 -31.50
CA ALA A 96 -11.31 9.37 -32.20
C ALA A 96 -10.09 10.18 -31.75
N THR A 97 -9.48 10.93 -32.68
CA THR A 97 -8.22 11.67 -32.46
C THR A 97 -8.31 12.71 -31.33
N ASN A 98 -9.51 13.20 -31.04
CA ASN A 98 -9.78 14.15 -29.96
C ASN A 98 -10.31 13.47 -28.69
N SER A 99 -10.26 12.14 -28.61
CA SER A 99 -10.73 11.35 -27.47
C SER A 99 -9.56 10.85 -26.61
N MET A 100 -9.69 11.02 -25.30
CA MET A 100 -8.80 10.45 -24.30
C MET A 100 -9.64 9.45 -23.50
N ASP A 101 -9.55 8.17 -23.86
CA ASP A 101 -10.48 7.15 -23.39
C ASP A 101 -9.79 5.80 -23.07
N THR A 102 -8.46 5.80 -23.06
CA THR A 102 -7.67 4.61 -22.73
C THR A 102 -7.69 4.36 -21.22
N ILE A 103 -8.01 3.14 -20.81
CA ILE A 103 -8.05 2.70 -19.41
C ILE A 103 -7.09 1.53 -19.26
N ASN A 104 -6.14 1.66 -18.35
CA ASN A 104 -5.21 0.61 -17.97
C ASN A 104 -5.54 0.05 -16.58
N TRP A 105 -5.55 -1.24 -16.45
CA TRP A 105 -5.45 -1.89 -15.15
C TRP A 105 -3.97 -1.93 -14.75
N PHE A 106 -3.60 -1.09 -13.80
CA PHE A 106 -2.21 -0.81 -13.44
C PHE A 106 -1.70 -1.71 -12.32
N GLY A 107 -2.53 -2.03 -11.34
CA GLY A 107 -2.12 -2.78 -10.17
C GLY A 107 -3.22 -3.64 -9.56
N LEU A 108 -2.82 -4.69 -8.88
CA LEU A 108 -3.67 -5.55 -8.06
C LEU A 108 -2.95 -5.83 -6.76
N LYS A 109 -3.60 -5.57 -5.63
CA LYS A 109 -3.01 -5.66 -4.29
C LYS A 109 -3.92 -6.45 -3.37
N SER A 110 -3.33 -7.32 -2.57
CA SER A 110 -3.97 -7.87 -1.38
C SER A 110 -3.54 -7.06 -0.17
N LEU A 111 -4.50 -6.55 0.59
CA LEU A 111 -4.19 -5.96 1.87
C LEU A 111 -4.26 -7.08 2.92
N LEU A 112 -3.10 -7.43 3.44
CA LEU A 112 -3.01 -8.39 4.54
C LEU A 112 -3.47 -7.71 5.84
N PRO A 113 -4.04 -8.47 6.79
CA PRO A 113 -4.36 -7.90 8.09
C PRO A 113 -3.07 -7.34 8.69
N THR A 114 -3.09 -6.05 9.00
CA THR A 114 -1.95 -5.38 9.60
C THR A 114 -1.73 -5.96 11.01
N PRO A 115 -0.57 -6.54 11.29
CA PRO A 115 -0.28 -6.95 12.66
C PRO A 115 -0.32 -5.72 13.56
N THR A 116 -0.99 -5.84 14.70
CA THR A 116 -1.12 -4.75 15.68
C THR A 116 0.18 -4.49 16.44
N SER A 117 1.12 -5.43 16.36
CA SER A 117 2.46 -5.31 16.94
C SER A 117 3.47 -6.17 16.19
N TYR A 118 4.70 -5.70 16.16
CA TYR A 118 5.84 -6.44 15.63
C TYR A 118 6.82 -6.72 16.77
N ALA A 119 7.06 -7.99 17.08
CA ALA A 119 8.00 -8.35 18.14
C ALA A 119 9.41 -7.87 17.79
N GLY A 120 10.02 -7.12 18.71
CA GLY A 120 11.40 -6.62 18.54
C GLY A 120 11.59 -5.52 17.50
N ILE A 121 10.51 -5.00 16.91
CA ILE A 121 10.56 -3.92 15.90
C ILE A 121 9.70 -2.75 16.37
N THR A 122 10.27 -1.54 16.30
CA THR A 122 9.51 -0.29 16.48
C THR A 122 9.03 0.19 15.13
N THR A 123 7.72 0.36 14.99
CA THR A 123 7.09 0.87 13.76
C THR A 123 6.58 2.28 13.98
N LEU A 124 6.67 3.10 12.93
CA LEU A 124 6.10 4.44 12.89
C LEU A 124 5.12 4.51 11.71
N ALA A 125 3.88 4.86 11.97
CA ALA A 125 2.89 5.17 10.95
C ALA A 125 2.70 6.69 10.89
N LEU A 126 2.82 7.27 9.69
CA LEU A 126 2.65 8.69 9.45
C LEU A 126 1.56 8.90 8.41
N THR A 127 0.65 9.81 8.69
CA THR A 127 -0.32 10.31 7.72
C THR A 127 0.07 11.73 7.34
N LEU A 128 0.36 11.95 6.07
CA LEU A 128 0.65 13.27 5.53
C LEU A 128 -0.57 13.75 4.74
N THR A 129 -1.13 14.87 5.16
CA THR A 129 -2.20 15.54 4.41
C THR A 129 -1.57 16.61 3.53
N GLY A 130 -1.79 16.52 2.23
CA GLY A 130 -1.32 17.52 1.27
C GLY A 130 -1.96 18.89 1.54
N SER A 131 -1.17 19.94 1.40
CA SER A 131 -1.63 21.33 1.41
C SER A 131 -0.85 22.08 0.34
N ASP A 132 -1.30 23.26 -0.04
CA ASP A 132 -0.63 24.11 -1.03
C ASP A 132 0.83 24.40 -0.66
N THR A 133 1.15 24.41 0.63
CA THR A 133 2.52 24.61 1.13
C THR A 133 3.40 23.37 0.97
N ILE A 134 2.82 22.18 1.11
CA ILE A 134 3.56 20.90 0.99
C ILE A 134 3.70 20.50 -0.48
N ALA A 135 2.72 20.80 -1.32
CA ALA A 135 2.74 20.45 -2.74
C ALA A 135 3.86 21.15 -3.54
N SER A 136 4.38 22.27 -3.04
CA SER A 136 5.48 23.01 -3.67
C SER A 136 6.87 22.48 -3.32
N GLN A 137 6.98 21.51 -2.40
CA GLN A 137 8.25 20.94 -1.95
C GLN A 137 8.53 19.62 -2.70
N THR A 138 9.67 19.60 -3.39
CA THR A 138 10.11 18.43 -4.17
C THR A 138 10.58 17.25 -3.31
N GLU A 139 10.85 17.45 -2.03
CA GLU A 139 11.33 16.41 -1.12
C GLU A 139 10.68 16.54 0.27
N ASN A 140 9.90 15.53 0.63
CA ASN A 140 9.41 15.37 2.00
C ASN A 140 10.40 14.51 2.78
N LYS A 141 11.28 15.12 3.56
CA LYS A 141 12.24 14.40 4.41
C LYS A 141 11.68 14.30 5.83
N ILE A 142 11.61 13.06 6.32
CA ILE A 142 11.26 12.77 7.71
C ILE A 142 12.51 12.29 8.40
N ASN A 143 12.94 13.02 9.43
CA ASN A 143 14.04 12.61 10.28
C ASN A 143 13.50 12.04 11.59
N VAL A 144 14.01 10.88 11.98
CA VAL A 144 13.65 10.22 13.23
C VAL A 144 14.91 10.07 14.07
N VAL A 145 14.84 10.45 15.33
CA VAL A 145 15.89 10.19 16.31
C VAL A 145 15.46 8.99 17.16
N PRO A 146 15.89 7.77 16.82
CA PRO A 146 15.51 6.60 17.57
C PRO A 146 16.29 6.52 18.88
N GLN A 147 15.63 6.11 19.94
CA GLN A 147 16.26 5.78 21.20
C GLN A 147 15.99 4.31 21.52
N ARG A 148 17.04 3.55 21.74
CA ARG A 148 16.91 2.14 22.08
C ARG A 148 16.66 1.96 23.57
N LYS A 149 15.75 1.09 23.92
CA LYS A 149 15.57 0.64 25.29
C LYS A 149 16.46 -0.58 25.54
N LEU A 150 17.29 -0.51 26.56
CA LEU A 150 18.21 -1.57 26.97
C LEU A 150 18.07 -1.85 28.47
N GLN A 151 18.61 -2.96 28.93
CA GLN A 151 18.82 -3.20 30.34
C GLN A 151 19.90 -2.27 30.85
N ILE A 152 19.61 -1.49 31.85
CA ILE A 152 20.55 -0.52 32.45
C ILE A 152 21.12 -1.05 33.76
N VAL A 153 22.22 -0.47 34.22
CA VAL A 153 22.75 -0.75 35.57
C VAL A 153 21.97 0.08 36.58
N GLN A 154 21.36 -0.61 37.54
CA GLN A 154 20.71 0.01 38.69
C GLN A 154 21.13 -0.79 39.95
N ASP A 155 21.56 -0.08 40.98
CA ASP A 155 22.04 -0.68 42.24
C ASP A 155 23.14 -1.76 42.03
N GLY A 156 24.03 -1.52 41.05
CA GLY A 156 25.16 -2.41 40.75
C GLY A 156 24.82 -3.66 39.93
N ALA A 157 23.59 -3.81 39.44
CA ALA A 157 23.18 -4.92 38.61
C ALA A 157 22.39 -4.46 37.38
N PHE A 158 22.41 -5.28 36.32
CA PHE A 158 21.56 -5.00 35.16
C PHE A 158 20.08 -5.33 35.45
N THR A 159 19.22 -4.40 35.07
CA THR A 159 17.76 -4.55 35.21
C THR A 159 17.22 -5.65 34.27
N THR A 160 16.12 -6.30 34.67
CA THR A 160 15.38 -7.21 33.79
C THR A 160 14.49 -6.42 32.80
N ALA A 161 14.00 -5.26 33.20
CA ALA A 161 13.22 -4.36 32.35
C ALA A 161 14.12 -3.51 31.44
N LEU A 162 13.57 -3.10 30.29
CA LEU A 162 14.25 -2.27 29.31
C LEU A 162 13.91 -0.80 29.52
N TYR A 163 14.90 0.06 29.62
CA TYR A 163 14.77 1.49 29.80
C TYR A 163 15.44 2.27 28.65
N PRO A 164 14.92 3.44 28.26
CA PRO A 164 15.62 4.33 27.35
C PRO A 164 16.95 4.73 27.99
N THR A 165 18.05 4.57 27.28
CA THR A 165 19.37 4.94 27.78
C THR A 165 20.27 5.49 26.68
N ASN A 166 21.14 6.39 27.07
CA ASN A 166 22.27 6.90 26.27
C ASN A 166 23.59 6.40 26.80
N ASP A 167 23.59 5.55 27.82
CA ASP A 167 24.83 5.04 28.45
C ASP A 167 25.45 3.98 27.54
N ILE A 168 26.80 4.00 27.54
CA ILE A 168 27.59 3.15 26.66
C ILE A 168 27.63 1.68 27.15
N ALA A 169 27.69 1.47 28.48
CA ALA A 169 27.78 0.12 29.07
C ALA A 169 26.60 -0.79 28.70
N PRO A 170 25.34 -0.35 28.81
CA PRO A 170 24.18 -1.12 28.29
C PRO A 170 24.28 -1.44 26.80
N ALA A 171 24.82 -0.53 25.99
CA ALA A 171 24.97 -0.74 24.56
C ALA A 171 26.04 -1.79 24.23
N VAL A 172 27.20 -1.73 24.90
CA VAL A 172 28.28 -2.70 24.75
C VAL A 172 27.81 -4.09 25.16
N ARG A 173 27.17 -4.22 26.34
CA ARG A 173 26.59 -5.49 26.80
C ARG A 173 25.59 -6.05 25.80
N TYR A 174 24.68 -5.22 25.30
CA TYR A 174 23.71 -5.66 24.29
C TYR A 174 24.38 -6.21 23.03
N ILE A 175 25.42 -5.53 22.52
CA ILE A 175 26.18 -5.97 21.34
C ILE A 175 26.87 -7.30 21.63
N ALA A 176 27.55 -7.43 22.77
CA ALA A 176 28.25 -8.65 23.14
C ALA A 176 27.27 -9.85 23.24
N HIS A 177 26.12 -9.67 23.90
CA HIS A 177 25.07 -10.71 23.94
C HIS A 177 24.53 -11.07 22.57
N SER A 178 24.41 -10.10 21.64
CA SER A 178 23.92 -10.35 20.29
C SER A 178 24.84 -11.21 19.43
N VAL A 179 26.13 -11.28 19.79
CA VAL A 179 27.15 -12.12 19.14
C VAL A 179 27.53 -13.37 19.96
N GLY A 180 26.77 -13.65 21.03
CA GLY A 180 26.85 -14.91 21.76
C GLY A 180 27.69 -14.91 23.04
N TYR A 181 28.19 -13.74 23.49
CA TYR A 181 28.85 -13.64 24.80
C TYR A 181 27.83 -13.51 25.93
N ASP A 182 28.08 -14.10 27.07
CA ASP A 182 27.32 -13.93 28.31
C ASP A 182 28.00 -12.95 29.29
N ASP A 183 27.31 -12.61 30.38
CA ASP A 183 27.83 -11.63 31.37
C ASP A 183 29.10 -12.08 32.07
N THR A 184 29.46 -13.36 32.06
CA THR A 184 30.71 -13.87 32.65
C THR A 184 31.93 -13.67 31.77
N GLN A 185 31.68 -13.32 30.50
CA GLN A 185 32.73 -13.09 29.49
C GLN A 185 32.91 -11.61 29.13
N ILE A 186 32.12 -10.74 29.80
CA ILE A 186 32.15 -9.29 29.58
C ILE A 186 32.60 -8.65 30.89
N ASP A 187 33.86 -8.22 30.98
CA ASP A 187 34.44 -7.45 32.10
C ASP A 187 34.24 -5.93 31.92
#